data_61f41897e7639742c6c210e4a5f98ed4
#
_entry.id   61f41897e7639742c6c210e4a5f98ed4
#
_cell.length_a   1.000
_cell.length_b   1.000
_cell.length_c   1.000
_cell.angle_alpha   90.00
_cell.angle_beta   90.00
_cell.angle_gamma   90.00
#
_symmetry.space_group_name_H-M   'P 1'
#
loop_
_entity.id
_entity.type
_entity.pdbx_description
1 polymer ?
#
loop_
_entity_poly.entity_id
_entity_poly.type
_entity_poly.pdbx_seq_one_letter_code
_entity_poly.pdbx_strand_id
1 'polypeptide(L)'
;MDATPIETASSPSVRARRIAPVLAANAAHIERDRALTPEVLDALHGARLFRSLLPRSLGGEEATPAEFVRMLIELAGADASTAWCIGQGSGCSMAAAYLQPDVAQKIWGDDPRAVLAWGMGPGSIADVVDGGYRVTGRWQFASGGKHSTWIGGHCWVRAPDGSFRNNPDGSRNERTMLFPTATVAWTDAWDVMGLRGTGSDTYAVTDRFVPNELSVCRDTDAERREAGPLYQFSTTHLYASGFAGVALGIARGMLDAFMALANAKTPTASSRALRDSPTVQRDLALAEATWRAARAGLISVLDEAWNDVIAENTLALARKIDIRLASTFAIHQAKTVVDFCWREAGATAIFAANPFERRFRDMNSVTQQVQGRMTHLEAVGNYMLGGNPGTRFI
;
A
#
# COMPACT_ATOMS: atom_id res chain seq x y z
N MET A 1 -23.28 -16.16 16.80
CA MET A 1 -23.58 -16.12 15.36
C MET A 1 -22.41 -16.80 14.67
N ASP A 2 -22.61 -18.00 14.16
CA ASP A 2 -21.59 -18.73 13.43
C ASP A 2 -21.24 -17.97 12.16
N ALA A 3 -20.01 -17.47 12.10
CA ALA A 3 -19.47 -16.88 10.88
C ALA A 3 -19.30 -18.00 9.85
N THR A 4 -20.14 -18.04 8.85
CA THR A 4 -20.00 -18.95 7.70
C THR A 4 -18.59 -18.79 7.13
N PRO A 5 -17.80 -19.87 6.93
CA PRO A 5 -16.47 -19.79 6.37
C PRO A 5 -16.54 -19.06 5.01
N ILE A 6 -15.78 -17.98 4.84
CA ILE A 6 -15.70 -17.30 3.56
C ILE A 6 -14.99 -18.24 2.59
N GLU A 7 -15.72 -18.68 1.57
CA GLU A 7 -15.28 -19.63 0.56
C GLU A 7 -13.97 -19.11 -0.09
N THR A 8 -12.84 -19.76 0.20
CA THR A 8 -11.51 -19.40 -0.34
C THR A 8 -11.43 -19.49 -1.86
N ALA A 9 -12.46 -20.03 -2.51
CA ALA A 9 -12.56 -20.12 -3.98
C ALA A 9 -12.80 -18.74 -4.66
N SER A 10 -13.18 -17.67 -3.91
CA SER A 10 -13.38 -16.34 -4.51
C SER A 10 -12.12 -15.50 -4.46
N SER A 11 -11.94 -14.62 -5.49
CA SER A 11 -10.75 -13.77 -5.58
C SER A 11 -10.64 -12.75 -4.41
N PRO A 12 -9.44 -12.25 -4.10
CA PRO A 12 -9.22 -11.24 -3.05
C PRO A 12 -10.14 -10.01 -3.17
N SER A 13 -10.37 -9.50 -4.38
CA SER A 13 -11.26 -8.35 -4.60
C SER A 13 -12.72 -8.66 -4.29
N VAL A 14 -13.18 -9.87 -4.60
CA VAL A 14 -14.54 -10.31 -4.24
C VAL A 14 -14.70 -10.41 -2.72
N ARG A 15 -13.72 -10.97 -2.02
CA ARG A 15 -13.72 -11.05 -0.55
C ARG A 15 -13.66 -9.67 0.10
N ALA A 16 -12.81 -8.76 -0.45
CA ALA A 16 -12.73 -7.37 -0.02
C ALA A 16 -14.09 -6.65 -0.11
N ARG A 17 -14.80 -6.83 -1.23
CA ARG A 17 -16.14 -6.26 -1.42
C ARG A 17 -17.14 -6.79 -0.38
N ARG A 18 -17.08 -8.07 -0.03
CA ARG A 18 -17.98 -8.68 0.97
C ARG A 18 -17.80 -8.08 2.36
N ILE A 19 -16.57 -7.73 2.75
CA ILE A 19 -16.28 -7.14 4.07
C ILE A 19 -16.34 -5.60 4.08
N ALA A 20 -16.45 -4.94 2.92
CA ALA A 20 -16.50 -3.48 2.81
C ALA A 20 -17.55 -2.81 3.75
N PRO A 21 -18.76 -3.38 3.96
CA PRO A 21 -19.71 -2.83 4.93
C PRO A 21 -19.18 -2.78 6.37
N VAL A 22 -18.41 -3.78 6.81
CA VAL A 22 -17.78 -3.81 8.15
C VAL A 22 -16.76 -2.67 8.27
N LEU A 23 -15.95 -2.45 7.24
CA LEU A 23 -14.98 -1.37 7.21
C LEU A 23 -15.67 0.00 7.29
N ALA A 24 -16.70 0.20 6.48
CA ALA A 24 -17.45 1.45 6.44
C ALA A 24 -18.09 1.78 7.80
N ALA A 25 -18.68 0.78 8.48
CA ALA A 25 -19.27 0.93 9.81
C ALA A 25 -18.24 1.32 10.88
N ASN A 26 -17.00 0.86 10.75
CA ASN A 26 -15.92 1.11 11.70
C ASN A 26 -15.05 2.35 11.38
N ALA A 27 -15.24 2.97 10.23
CA ALA A 27 -14.32 3.98 9.70
C ALA A 27 -14.13 5.21 10.62
N ALA A 28 -15.15 5.64 11.35
CA ALA A 28 -15.05 6.73 12.33
C ALA A 28 -14.24 6.32 13.58
N HIS A 29 -14.34 5.08 14.01
CA HIS A 29 -13.57 4.52 15.12
C HIS A 29 -12.09 4.38 14.72
N ILE A 30 -11.83 3.83 13.54
CA ILE A 30 -10.48 3.68 12.96
C ILE A 30 -9.78 5.03 12.91
N GLU A 31 -10.44 6.08 12.44
CA GLU A 31 -9.87 7.43 12.39
C GLU A 31 -9.59 8.00 13.78
N ARG A 32 -10.56 7.92 14.69
CA ARG A 32 -10.45 8.46 16.06
C ARG A 32 -9.32 7.77 16.84
N ASP A 33 -9.25 6.44 16.77
CA ASP A 33 -8.35 5.63 17.58
C ASP A 33 -6.99 5.46 16.91
N ARG A 34 -6.84 5.95 15.69
CA ARG A 34 -5.63 5.84 14.85
C ARG A 34 -5.12 4.39 14.79
N ALA A 35 -6.06 3.45 14.63
CA ALA A 35 -5.80 2.01 14.57
C ALA A 35 -6.98 1.28 13.94
N LEU A 36 -6.73 0.15 13.30
CA LEU A 36 -7.81 -0.74 12.87
C LEU A 36 -8.47 -1.35 14.10
N THR A 37 -9.80 -1.44 14.08
CA THR A 37 -10.56 -2.06 15.18
C THR A 37 -10.40 -3.58 15.17
N PRO A 38 -10.54 -4.26 16.33
CA PRO A 38 -10.53 -5.73 16.38
C PRO A 38 -11.49 -6.39 15.38
N GLU A 39 -12.71 -5.84 15.25
CA GLU A 39 -13.72 -6.34 14.31
C GLU A 39 -13.24 -6.28 12.85
N VAL A 40 -12.61 -5.16 12.47
CA VAL A 40 -12.03 -5.00 11.13
C VAL A 40 -10.86 -5.95 10.92
N LEU A 41 -9.97 -6.11 11.91
CA LEU A 41 -8.87 -7.06 11.83
C LEU A 41 -9.36 -8.49 11.69
N ASP A 42 -10.39 -8.90 12.43
CA ASP A 42 -11.00 -10.22 12.31
C ASP A 42 -11.61 -10.45 10.92
N ALA A 43 -12.32 -9.44 10.38
CA ALA A 43 -12.87 -9.50 9.04
C ALA A 43 -11.76 -9.63 7.96
N LEU A 44 -10.67 -8.87 8.09
CA LEU A 44 -9.53 -8.91 7.16
C LEU A 44 -8.80 -10.26 7.20
N HIS A 45 -8.55 -10.81 8.40
CA HIS A 45 -7.93 -12.13 8.55
C HIS A 45 -8.85 -13.25 8.10
N GLY A 46 -10.15 -13.20 8.44
CA GLY A 46 -11.15 -14.15 7.97
C GLY A 46 -11.29 -14.15 6.44
N ALA A 47 -11.18 -12.98 5.81
CA ALA A 47 -11.12 -12.83 4.36
C ALA A 47 -9.73 -13.10 3.76
N ARG A 48 -8.70 -13.44 4.56
CA ARG A 48 -7.32 -13.77 4.17
C ARG A 48 -6.60 -12.67 3.40
N LEU A 49 -6.97 -11.39 3.55
CA LEU A 49 -6.46 -10.32 2.69
C LEU A 49 -4.99 -9.95 2.99
N PHE A 50 -4.49 -10.17 4.21
CA PHE A 50 -3.07 -10.03 4.53
C PHE A 50 -2.19 -11.09 3.85
N ARG A 51 -2.78 -12.16 3.30
CA ARG A 51 -2.07 -13.25 2.63
C ARG A 51 -2.04 -13.12 1.10
N SER A 52 -2.54 -12.01 0.55
CA SER A 52 -2.68 -11.83 -0.89
C SER A 52 -1.37 -11.93 -1.66
N LEU A 53 -0.26 -11.37 -1.14
CA LEU A 53 1.06 -11.39 -1.78
C LEU A 53 2.07 -12.36 -1.11
N LEU A 54 1.63 -13.09 -0.10
CA LEU A 54 2.45 -14.10 0.58
C LEU A 54 2.66 -15.31 -0.32
N PRO A 55 3.84 -16.00 -0.26
CA PRO A 55 4.08 -17.24 -0.99
C PRO A 55 3.05 -18.34 -0.71
N ARG A 56 2.71 -19.11 -1.75
CA ARG A 56 1.81 -20.26 -1.62
C ARG A 56 2.37 -21.33 -0.70
N SER A 57 3.69 -21.50 -0.68
CA SER A 57 4.41 -22.39 0.24
C SER A 57 4.09 -22.13 1.70
N LEU A 58 3.70 -20.88 2.04
CA LEU A 58 3.32 -20.44 3.37
C LEU A 58 1.80 -20.24 3.54
N GLY A 59 1.00 -20.80 2.63
CA GLY A 59 -0.44 -20.63 2.61
C GLY A 59 -0.89 -19.24 2.13
N GLY A 60 -0.05 -18.54 1.37
CA GLY A 60 -0.39 -17.30 0.68
C GLY A 60 -1.10 -17.54 -0.65
N GLU A 61 -1.44 -16.46 -1.36
CA GLU A 61 -2.22 -16.56 -2.60
C GLU A 61 -1.42 -16.18 -3.86
N GLU A 62 -0.31 -15.47 -3.70
CA GLU A 62 0.47 -14.92 -4.83
C GLU A 62 -0.44 -14.25 -5.86
N ALA A 63 -1.34 -13.41 -5.37
CA ALA A 63 -2.29 -12.71 -6.23
C ALA A 63 -1.56 -11.90 -7.29
N THR A 64 -2.14 -11.82 -8.50
CA THR A 64 -1.57 -10.98 -9.55
C THR A 64 -1.57 -9.50 -9.13
N PRO A 65 -0.63 -8.68 -9.61
CA PRO A 65 -0.61 -7.25 -9.29
C PRO A 65 -1.94 -6.55 -9.62
N ALA A 66 -2.60 -6.91 -10.71
CA ALA A 66 -3.89 -6.36 -11.08
C ALA A 66 -5.01 -6.76 -10.08
N GLU A 67 -5.03 -8.00 -9.61
CA GLU A 67 -6.00 -8.44 -8.60
C GLU A 67 -5.75 -7.79 -7.24
N PHE A 68 -4.48 -7.63 -6.85
CA PHE A 68 -4.09 -6.87 -5.67
C PHE A 68 -4.61 -5.42 -5.72
N VAL A 69 -4.47 -4.75 -6.86
CA VAL A 69 -5.01 -3.39 -7.06
C VAL A 69 -6.54 -3.38 -7.00
N ARG A 70 -7.23 -4.34 -7.64
CA ARG A 70 -8.69 -4.46 -7.55
C ARG A 70 -9.16 -4.62 -6.11
N MET A 71 -8.48 -5.46 -5.33
CA MET A 71 -8.76 -5.62 -3.90
C MET A 71 -8.63 -4.30 -3.13
N LEU A 72 -7.55 -3.55 -3.34
CA LEU A 72 -7.32 -2.29 -2.65
C LEU A 72 -8.33 -1.20 -3.05
N ILE A 73 -8.80 -1.18 -4.31
CA ILE A 73 -9.89 -0.29 -4.74
C ILE A 73 -11.17 -0.55 -3.92
N GLU A 74 -11.56 -1.81 -3.76
CA GLU A 74 -12.77 -2.19 -3.00
C GLU A 74 -12.65 -1.78 -1.53
N LEU A 75 -11.51 -2.05 -0.89
CA LEU A 75 -11.27 -1.68 0.50
C LEU A 75 -11.28 -0.16 0.70
N ALA A 76 -10.58 0.58 -0.17
CA ALA A 76 -10.42 2.03 -0.03
C ALA A 76 -11.72 2.80 -0.31
N GLY A 77 -12.62 2.25 -1.09
CA GLY A 77 -13.98 2.78 -1.25
C GLY A 77 -14.74 2.83 0.07
N ALA A 78 -14.47 1.89 0.97
CA ALA A 78 -15.08 1.83 2.31
C ALA A 78 -14.23 2.60 3.35
N ASP A 79 -12.93 2.26 3.49
CA ASP A 79 -12.00 2.92 4.40
C ASP A 79 -10.57 2.93 3.84
N ALA A 80 -10.04 4.14 3.61
CA ALA A 80 -8.72 4.32 3.00
C ALA A 80 -7.57 3.86 3.90
N SER A 81 -7.68 4.06 5.21
CA SER A 81 -6.65 3.66 6.18
C SER A 81 -6.49 2.14 6.23
N THR A 82 -7.62 1.42 6.22
CA THR A 82 -7.64 -0.04 6.15
C THR A 82 -6.99 -0.55 4.87
N ALA A 83 -7.37 0.01 3.72
CA ALA A 83 -6.78 -0.35 2.43
C ALA A 83 -5.27 -0.08 2.40
N TRP A 84 -4.83 1.04 2.97
CA TRP A 84 -3.41 1.38 3.08
C TRP A 84 -2.64 0.38 3.93
N CYS A 85 -3.18 -0.03 5.09
CA CYS A 85 -2.58 -1.04 5.96
C CYS A 85 -2.45 -2.40 5.26
N ILE A 86 -3.48 -2.82 4.51
CA ILE A 86 -3.42 -4.05 3.71
C ILE A 86 -2.38 -3.91 2.59
N GLY A 87 -2.35 -2.78 1.88
CA GLY A 87 -1.35 -2.50 0.84
C GLY A 87 0.08 -2.58 1.36
N GLN A 88 0.32 -1.96 2.50
CA GLN A 88 1.62 -1.95 3.16
C GLN A 88 2.00 -3.35 3.67
N GLY A 89 1.15 -3.99 4.48
CA GLY A 89 1.43 -5.29 5.09
C GLY A 89 1.60 -6.40 4.06
N SER A 90 0.80 -6.41 2.98
CA SER A 90 0.98 -7.37 1.88
C SER A 90 2.30 -7.17 1.14
N GLY A 91 2.69 -5.92 0.85
CA GLY A 91 4.00 -5.63 0.27
C GLY A 91 5.16 -6.03 1.19
N CYS A 92 5.01 -5.82 2.51
CA CYS A 92 5.99 -6.28 3.50
C CYS A 92 6.13 -7.81 3.51
N SER A 93 5.01 -8.54 3.40
CA SER A 93 5.01 -10.01 3.43
C SER A 93 5.80 -10.66 2.29
N MET A 94 6.06 -9.93 1.19
CA MET A 94 6.94 -10.41 0.12
C MET A 94 8.37 -10.69 0.60
N ALA A 95 8.80 -10.15 1.75
CA ALA A 95 10.07 -10.52 2.37
C ALA A 95 10.17 -12.03 2.65
N ALA A 96 9.05 -12.73 2.83
CA ALA A 96 8.99 -14.16 3.02
C ALA A 96 9.65 -14.93 1.86
N ALA A 97 9.59 -14.41 0.63
CA ALA A 97 10.19 -15.02 -0.54
C ALA A 97 11.73 -15.00 -0.54
N TYR A 98 12.34 -14.26 0.38
CA TYR A 98 13.79 -14.08 0.48
C TYR A 98 14.39 -14.72 1.75
N LEU A 99 13.58 -15.09 2.73
CA LEU A 99 14.00 -15.77 3.94
C LEU A 99 14.29 -17.26 3.71
N GLN A 100 15.07 -17.87 4.60
CA GLN A 100 15.17 -19.32 4.64
C GLN A 100 13.78 -19.91 4.89
N PRO A 101 13.41 -21.04 4.23
CA PRO A 101 12.05 -21.59 4.31
C PRO A 101 11.58 -21.89 5.73
N ASP A 102 12.45 -22.39 6.59
CA ASP A 102 12.14 -22.70 7.98
C ASP A 102 11.88 -21.44 8.82
N VAL A 103 12.58 -20.33 8.52
CA VAL A 103 12.37 -19.02 9.17
C VAL A 103 11.05 -18.41 8.69
N ALA A 104 10.79 -18.42 7.39
CA ALA A 104 9.54 -17.96 6.82
C ALA A 104 8.34 -18.76 7.35
N GLN A 105 8.50 -20.10 7.51
CA GLN A 105 7.50 -20.97 8.12
C GLN A 105 7.19 -20.55 9.55
N LYS A 106 8.20 -20.32 10.40
CA LYS A 106 8.01 -19.84 11.80
C LYS A 106 7.26 -18.52 11.89
N ILE A 107 7.47 -17.61 10.93
CA ILE A 107 6.84 -16.28 10.94
C ILE A 107 5.40 -16.35 10.41
N TRP A 108 5.17 -16.98 9.24
CA TRP A 108 3.86 -16.92 8.55
C TRP A 108 3.15 -18.27 8.44
N GLY A 109 3.89 -19.39 8.44
CA GLY A 109 3.29 -20.71 8.35
C GLY A 109 2.63 -21.12 9.65
N ASP A 110 3.32 -20.90 10.77
CA ASP A 110 2.87 -21.30 12.11
C ASP A 110 1.85 -20.30 12.71
N ASP A 111 1.87 -19.04 12.26
CA ASP A 111 0.90 -18.02 12.67
C ASP A 111 0.04 -17.54 11.49
N PRO A 112 -1.24 -17.98 11.41
CA PRO A 112 -2.14 -17.56 10.32
C PRO A 112 -2.51 -16.07 10.38
N ARG A 113 -2.26 -15.39 11.50
CA ARG A 113 -2.51 -13.96 11.69
C ARG A 113 -1.24 -13.11 11.62
N ALA A 114 -0.11 -13.69 11.24
CA ALA A 114 1.14 -12.94 11.12
C ALA A 114 1.02 -11.79 10.11
N VAL A 115 1.46 -10.61 10.56
CA VAL A 115 1.56 -9.39 9.74
C VAL A 115 2.93 -8.78 9.96
N LEU A 116 3.64 -8.51 8.87
CA LEU A 116 4.86 -7.73 8.87
C LEU A 116 4.55 -6.28 8.46
N ALA A 117 5.07 -5.34 9.22
CA ALA A 117 5.09 -3.92 8.86
C ALA A 117 6.53 -3.40 8.84
N TRP A 118 6.76 -2.26 8.23
CA TRP A 118 8.00 -1.49 8.35
C TRP A 118 7.79 -0.01 8.07
N GLY A 119 8.79 0.78 8.45
CA GLY A 119 8.85 2.20 8.20
C GLY A 119 10.13 2.61 7.47
N MET A 120 10.27 3.90 7.21
CA MET A 120 11.48 4.49 6.65
C MET A 120 12.42 4.94 7.76
N GLY A 121 13.69 4.55 7.69
CA GLY A 121 14.69 4.85 8.72
C GLY A 121 16.03 5.27 8.11
N PRO A 122 16.10 6.46 7.49
CA PRO A 122 17.37 6.93 6.94
C PRO A 122 18.43 7.02 8.04
N GLY A 123 19.62 6.42 7.77
CA GLY A 123 20.74 6.42 8.70
C GLY A 123 20.72 5.32 9.76
N SER A 124 19.75 4.40 9.72
CA SER A 124 19.77 3.19 10.55
C SER A 124 20.91 2.26 10.16
N ILE A 125 21.57 1.65 11.13
CA ILE A 125 22.83 0.90 10.94
C ILE A 125 22.69 -0.51 11.49
N ALA A 126 23.24 -1.47 10.75
CA ALA A 126 23.43 -2.84 11.16
C ALA A 126 24.95 -3.16 11.14
N ASP A 127 25.55 -3.23 12.31
CA ASP A 127 26.94 -3.62 12.48
C ASP A 127 27.08 -5.13 12.38
N VAL A 128 27.95 -5.60 11.50
CA VAL A 128 28.24 -7.03 11.36
C VAL A 128 28.98 -7.53 12.60
N VAL A 129 28.41 -8.56 13.23
CA VAL A 129 29.03 -9.26 14.37
C VAL A 129 28.96 -10.77 14.14
N ASP A 130 29.58 -11.56 15.02
CA ASP A 130 29.50 -13.02 14.93
C ASP A 130 28.04 -13.50 15.02
N GLY A 131 27.61 -14.33 14.06
CA GLY A 131 26.27 -14.89 13.95
C GLY A 131 25.15 -13.94 13.52
N GLY A 132 25.43 -12.63 13.29
CA GLY A 132 24.37 -11.69 12.93
C GLY A 132 24.78 -10.23 12.88
N TYR A 133 23.91 -9.39 13.40
CA TYR A 133 24.06 -7.94 13.38
C TYR A 133 23.72 -7.30 14.72
N ARG A 134 24.44 -6.22 15.09
CA ARG A 134 24.01 -5.28 16.11
C ARG A 134 23.31 -4.10 15.45
N VAL A 135 22.05 -3.86 15.77
CA VAL A 135 21.20 -2.91 15.07
C VAL A 135 20.83 -1.75 15.95
N THR A 136 21.09 -0.54 15.43
CA THR A 136 20.63 0.71 16.03
C THR A 136 19.93 1.53 14.93
N GLY A 137 18.68 1.91 15.19
CA GLY A 137 17.91 2.66 14.21
C GLY A 137 16.60 3.19 14.75
N ARG A 138 16.04 4.13 13.98
CA ARG A 138 14.73 4.72 14.19
C ARG A 138 14.00 4.80 12.84
N TRP A 139 12.79 4.28 12.79
CA TRP A 139 11.99 4.22 11.57
C TRP A 139 10.65 4.91 11.81
N GLN A 140 10.20 5.66 10.82
CA GLN A 140 8.96 6.42 10.81
C GLN A 140 8.00 5.87 9.76
N PHE A 141 6.74 6.25 9.81
CA PHE A 141 5.71 5.83 8.87
C PHE A 141 5.44 4.31 8.88
N ALA A 142 5.42 3.69 10.08
CA ALA A 142 5.15 2.27 10.25
C ALA A 142 3.65 1.94 10.11
N SER A 143 3.08 2.12 8.90
CA SER A 143 1.67 1.86 8.64
C SER A 143 1.30 0.42 8.99
N GLY A 144 0.26 0.26 9.83
CA GLY A 144 -0.15 -1.06 10.30
C GLY A 144 0.70 -1.63 11.45
N GLY A 145 1.69 -0.87 11.95
CA GLY A 145 2.55 -1.31 13.05
C GLY A 145 1.79 -1.71 14.31
N LYS A 146 0.65 -1.05 14.60
CA LYS A 146 -0.17 -1.35 15.80
C LYS A 146 -0.80 -2.74 15.80
N HIS A 147 -0.96 -3.36 14.65
CA HIS A 147 -1.52 -4.72 14.53
C HIS A 147 -0.52 -5.71 13.89
N SER A 148 0.72 -5.29 13.67
CA SER A 148 1.76 -6.18 13.18
C SER A 148 2.27 -7.12 14.28
N THR A 149 2.63 -8.36 13.91
CA THR A 149 3.31 -9.32 14.80
C THR A 149 4.82 -9.20 14.66
N TRP A 150 5.29 -8.80 13.48
CA TRP A 150 6.68 -8.54 13.15
C TRP A 150 6.86 -7.16 12.57
N ILE A 151 8.02 -6.55 12.80
CA ILE A 151 8.37 -5.27 12.22
C ILE A 151 9.77 -5.32 11.61
N GLY A 152 9.93 -4.73 10.42
CA GLY A 152 11.19 -4.70 9.69
C GLY A 152 11.89 -3.36 9.81
N GLY A 153 13.22 -3.35 9.89
CA GLY A 153 14.04 -2.15 9.88
C GLY A 153 15.04 -2.19 8.74
N HIS A 154 14.93 -1.26 7.79
CA HIS A 154 15.93 -1.10 6.71
C HIS A 154 17.17 -0.44 7.28
N CYS A 155 18.35 -1.08 7.09
CA CYS A 155 19.62 -0.65 7.67
C CYS A 155 20.74 -0.71 6.62
N TRP A 156 21.62 0.26 6.67
CA TRP A 156 22.90 0.16 5.99
C TRP A 156 23.82 -0.79 6.76
N VAL A 157 24.47 -1.69 6.05
CA VAL A 157 25.36 -2.69 6.64
C VAL A 157 26.76 -2.09 6.82
N ARG A 158 27.27 -2.14 8.07
CA ARG A 158 28.61 -1.68 8.41
C ARG A 158 29.48 -2.88 8.80
N ALA A 159 30.64 -2.99 8.13
CA ALA A 159 31.61 -4.04 8.38
C ALA A 159 32.38 -3.82 9.71
N PRO A 160 33.07 -4.85 10.25
CA PRO A 160 33.80 -4.72 11.53
C PRO A 160 34.94 -3.66 11.51
N ASP A 161 35.45 -3.31 10.34
CA ASP A 161 36.44 -2.25 10.16
C ASP A 161 35.84 -0.82 10.12
N GLY A 162 34.50 -0.71 10.31
CA GLY A 162 33.76 0.54 10.29
C GLY A 162 33.34 1.03 8.91
N SER A 163 33.75 0.37 7.83
CA SER A 163 33.33 0.71 6.45
C SER A 163 31.90 0.25 6.16
N PHE A 164 31.18 1.00 5.31
CA PHE A 164 29.89 0.55 4.82
C PHE A 164 30.05 -0.41 3.64
N ARG A 165 29.28 -1.49 3.64
CA ARG A 165 29.19 -2.37 2.47
C ARG A 165 28.45 -1.66 1.35
N ASN A 166 28.93 -1.84 0.12
CA ASN A 166 28.28 -1.32 -1.09
C ASN A 166 27.85 -2.46 -2.01
N ASN A 167 26.81 -2.19 -2.79
CA ASN A 167 26.39 -3.02 -3.90
C ASN A 167 27.34 -2.84 -5.11
N PRO A 168 27.28 -3.72 -6.13
CA PRO A 168 28.12 -3.60 -7.33
C PRO A 168 27.97 -2.27 -8.09
N ASP A 169 26.80 -1.61 -7.98
CA ASP A 169 26.54 -0.30 -8.59
C ASP A 169 27.07 0.89 -7.77
N GLY A 170 27.75 0.63 -6.65
CA GLY A 170 28.30 1.65 -5.74
C GLY A 170 27.29 2.20 -4.72
N SER A 171 26.03 1.86 -4.81
CA SER A 171 25.02 2.20 -3.78
C SER A 171 25.33 1.47 -2.47
N ARG A 172 24.85 2.02 -1.34
CA ARG A 172 25.01 1.35 -0.04
C ARG A 172 24.19 0.09 0.02
N ASN A 173 24.79 -1.00 0.50
CA ASN A 173 24.07 -2.24 0.75
C ASN A 173 23.06 -2.04 1.89
N GLU A 174 21.79 -2.22 1.58
CA GLU A 174 20.66 -2.14 2.52
C GLU A 174 20.14 -3.53 2.80
N ARG A 175 19.93 -3.84 4.08
CA ARG A 175 19.25 -5.07 4.53
C ARG A 175 18.06 -4.71 5.40
N THR A 176 17.02 -5.49 5.31
CA THR A 176 15.86 -5.40 6.20
C THR A 176 16.07 -6.38 7.36
N MET A 177 16.15 -5.84 8.57
CA MET A 177 16.23 -6.60 9.82
C MET A 177 14.82 -6.85 10.35
N LEU A 178 14.51 -8.06 10.81
CA LEU A 178 13.19 -8.43 11.32
C LEU A 178 13.19 -8.53 12.83
N PHE A 179 12.21 -7.90 13.46
CA PHE A 179 12.02 -7.90 14.92
C PHE A 179 10.60 -8.35 15.27
N PRO A 180 10.38 -9.14 16.34
CA PRO A 180 9.05 -9.23 16.94
C PRO A 180 8.58 -7.84 17.36
N THR A 181 7.37 -7.45 16.98
CA THR A 181 6.84 -6.08 17.19
C THR A 181 6.84 -5.67 18.67
N ALA A 182 6.63 -6.61 19.59
CA ALA A 182 6.66 -6.37 21.02
C ALA A 182 8.04 -5.98 21.58
N THR A 183 9.11 -6.11 20.77
CA THR A 183 10.50 -5.89 21.23
C THR A 183 11.11 -4.57 20.83
N VAL A 184 10.36 -3.72 20.14
CA VAL A 184 10.81 -2.40 19.69
C VAL A 184 10.21 -1.29 20.58
N ALA A 185 10.90 -0.16 20.67
CA ALA A 185 10.40 1.01 21.38
C ALA A 185 9.52 1.86 20.48
N TRP A 186 8.24 2.00 20.82
CA TRP A 186 7.29 2.81 20.07
C TRP A 186 7.24 4.25 20.54
N THR A 187 7.02 5.18 19.61
CA THR A 187 6.72 6.58 19.88
C THR A 187 5.44 6.94 19.13
N ASP A 188 4.41 7.37 19.87
CA ASP A 188 3.17 7.90 19.31
C ASP A 188 3.47 9.24 18.61
N ALA A 189 3.57 9.20 17.29
CA ALA A 189 3.95 10.34 16.46
C ALA A 189 2.95 10.59 15.31
N TRP A 190 1.90 9.72 15.17
CA TRP A 190 1.00 9.79 14.03
C TRP A 190 -0.17 10.75 14.27
N ASP A 191 0.15 12.05 14.40
CA ASP A 191 -0.85 13.11 14.45
C ASP A 191 -0.87 13.86 13.11
N VAL A 192 -1.78 13.47 12.22
CA VAL A 192 -1.79 13.83 10.80
C VAL A 192 -3.19 14.20 10.33
N MET A 193 -3.28 14.86 9.17
CA MET A 193 -4.55 15.32 8.62
C MET A 193 -5.41 14.19 8.04
N GLY A 194 -4.82 13.19 7.38
CA GLY A 194 -5.53 12.09 6.73
C GLY A 194 -4.77 10.78 6.83
N LEU A 195 -5.41 9.65 6.47
CA LEU A 195 -4.92 8.29 6.71
C LEU A 195 -4.61 8.07 8.20
N ARG A 196 -5.38 8.69 9.08
CA ARG A 196 -5.16 8.66 10.53
C ARG A 196 -5.21 7.24 11.09
N GLY A 197 -6.13 6.43 10.58
CA GLY A 197 -6.33 5.05 11.00
C GLY A 197 -5.20 4.08 10.69
N THR A 198 -4.21 4.51 9.89
CA THR A 198 -3.02 3.68 9.61
C THR A 198 -2.11 3.55 10.83
N GLY A 199 -2.21 4.47 11.81
CA GLY A 199 -1.36 4.49 13.00
C GLY A 199 0.12 4.38 12.69
N SER A 200 0.59 5.16 11.68
CA SER A 200 1.94 5.03 11.12
C SER A 200 2.99 5.63 12.06
N ASP A 201 3.00 5.15 13.30
CA ASP A 201 3.88 5.60 14.37
C ASP A 201 5.36 5.37 14.06
N THR A 202 6.21 5.86 14.94
CA THR A 202 7.66 5.71 14.91
C THR A 202 8.09 4.59 15.86
N TYR A 203 9.08 3.80 15.46
CA TYR A 203 9.71 2.80 16.34
C TYR A 203 11.23 2.87 16.27
N ALA A 204 11.89 2.34 17.28
CA ALA A 204 13.35 2.32 17.39
C ALA A 204 13.86 1.07 18.07
N VAL A 205 15.10 0.70 17.75
CA VAL A 205 15.90 -0.24 18.52
C VAL A 205 17.29 0.36 18.78
N THR A 206 17.91 -0.03 19.89
CA THR A 206 19.27 0.39 20.23
C THR A 206 20.09 -0.85 20.56
N ASP A 207 21.24 -1.01 19.91
CA ASP A 207 22.19 -2.11 20.11
C ASP A 207 21.53 -3.52 20.16
N ARG A 208 20.52 -3.74 19.32
CA ARG A 208 19.74 -4.99 19.28
C ARG A 208 20.44 -6.04 18.44
N PHE A 209 20.71 -7.21 19.01
CA PHE A 209 21.20 -8.35 18.22
C PHE A 209 20.08 -8.92 17.35
N VAL A 210 20.39 -9.13 16.07
CA VAL A 210 19.52 -9.78 15.06
C VAL A 210 20.33 -10.91 14.41
N PRO A 211 19.91 -12.17 14.52
CA PRO A 211 20.55 -13.28 13.84
C PRO A 211 20.56 -13.08 12.32
N ASN A 212 21.57 -13.62 11.64
CA ASN A 212 21.66 -13.55 10.16
C ASN A 212 20.37 -13.99 9.46
N GLU A 213 19.72 -15.03 9.96
CA GLU A 213 18.50 -15.63 9.42
C GLU A 213 17.27 -14.70 9.49
N LEU A 214 17.27 -13.71 10.40
CA LEU A 214 16.22 -12.68 10.51
C LEU A 214 16.58 -11.40 9.73
N SER A 215 17.43 -11.50 8.73
CA SER A 215 17.75 -10.38 7.84
C SER A 215 17.64 -10.80 6.37
N VAL A 216 17.13 -9.89 5.51
CA VAL A 216 17.00 -10.12 4.07
C VAL A 216 17.53 -8.95 3.26
N CYS A 217 18.19 -9.25 2.13
CA CYS A 217 18.45 -8.29 1.07
C CYS A 217 17.45 -8.55 -0.08
N ARG A 218 16.68 -7.52 -0.44
CA ARG A 218 15.66 -7.60 -1.51
C ARG A 218 16.02 -6.80 -2.75
N ASP A 219 17.20 -6.17 -2.74
CA ASP A 219 17.72 -5.37 -3.85
C ASP A 219 18.31 -6.24 -4.97
N THR A 220 18.54 -7.51 -4.67
CA THR A 220 19.07 -8.49 -5.63
C THR A 220 18.27 -9.80 -5.55
N ASP A 221 18.30 -10.55 -6.65
CA ASP A 221 17.68 -11.89 -6.71
C ASP A 221 18.49 -12.97 -5.98
N ALA A 222 19.68 -12.64 -5.48
CA ALA A 222 20.61 -13.61 -4.90
C ALA A 222 20.03 -14.34 -3.66
N GLU A 223 19.19 -13.67 -2.89
CA GLU A 223 18.53 -14.25 -1.71
C GLU A 223 17.10 -14.70 -2.01
N ARG A 224 16.57 -14.49 -3.23
CA ARG A 224 15.22 -14.92 -3.59
C ARG A 224 15.15 -16.44 -3.66
N ARG A 225 14.19 -17.03 -2.95
CA ARG A 225 14.00 -18.49 -2.83
C ARG A 225 12.71 -18.96 -3.46
N GLU A 226 11.75 -18.08 -3.63
CA GLU A 226 10.48 -18.38 -4.30
C GLU A 226 10.58 -18.05 -5.80
N ALA A 227 10.19 -19.03 -6.63
CA ALA A 227 10.25 -18.91 -8.09
C ALA A 227 8.96 -18.36 -8.71
N GLY A 228 7.93 -18.10 -7.90
CA GLY A 228 6.63 -17.62 -8.40
C GLY A 228 6.76 -16.31 -9.19
N PRO A 229 5.95 -16.14 -10.26
CA PRO A 229 6.03 -14.97 -11.14
C PRO A 229 5.80 -13.65 -10.39
N LEU A 230 5.07 -13.65 -9.27
CA LEU A 230 4.87 -12.47 -8.44
C LEU A 230 6.21 -11.86 -7.98
N TYR A 231 7.22 -12.69 -7.69
CA TYR A 231 8.51 -12.24 -7.12
C TYR A 231 9.48 -11.70 -8.17
N GLN A 232 9.07 -11.60 -9.44
CA GLN A 232 9.73 -10.77 -10.46
C GLN A 232 9.37 -9.28 -10.31
N PHE A 233 8.25 -8.99 -9.62
CA PHE A 233 7.89 -7.62 -9.27
C PHE A 233 8.56 -7.24 -7.94
N SER A 234 9.22 -6.09 -7.92
CA SER A 234 9.75 -5.55 -6.67
C SER A 234 8.61 -5.03 -5.77
N THR A 235 8.89 -4.92 -4.47
CA THR A 235 7.97 -4.25 -3.53
C THR A 235 7.64 -2.82 -4.00
N THR A 236 8.58 -2.13 -4.67
CA THR A 236 8.36 -0.78 -5.22
C THR A 236 7.25 -0.76 -6.27
N HIS A 237 7.20 -1.73 -7.20
CA HIS A 237 6.15 -1.82 -8.21
C HIS A 237 4.78 -2.06 -7.58
N LEU A 238 4.72 -2.94 -6.56
CA LEU A 238 3.47 -3.27 -5.88
C LEU A 238 3.00 -2.15 -4.97
N TYR A 239 3.90 -1.37 -4.35
CA TYR A 239 3.51 -0.16 -3.64
C TYR A 239 3.02 0.94 -4.58
N ALA A 240 3.69 1.15 -5.72
CA ALA A 240 3.25 2.15 -6.68
C ALA A 240 1.82 1.87 -7.18
N SER A 241 1.58 0.66 -7.66
CA SER A 241 0.28 0.24 -8.18
C SER A 241 -0.76 0.08 -7.07
N GLY A 242 -0.39 -0.47 -5.91
CA GLY A 242 -1.29 -0.66 -4.77
C GLY A 242 -1.79 0.67 -4.21
N PHE A 243 -0.92 1.65 -4.00
CA PHE A 243 -1.34 2.97 -3.51
C PHE A 243 -2.11 3.77 -4.56
N ALA A 244 -1.87 3.52 -5.87
CA ALA A 244 -2.76 3.99 -6.92
C ALA A 244 -4.16 3.35 -6.81
N GLY A 245 -4.23 2.06 -6.45
CA GLY A 245 -5.49 1.38 -6.13
C GLY A 245 -6.22 2.02 -4.95
N VAL A 246 -5.50 2.37 -3.88
CA VAL A 246 -6.08 3.11 -2.73
C VAL A 246 -6.63 4.46 -3.19
N ALA A 247 -5.88 5.24 -3.96
CA ALA A 247 -6.34 6.52 -4.50
C ALA A 247 -7.62 6.37 -5.33
N LEU A 248 -7.66 5.39 -6.25
CA LEU A 248 -8.82 5.10 -7.08
C LEU A 248 -10.04 4.66 -6.24
N GLY A 249 -9.84 3.91 -5.17
CA GLY A 249 -10.91 3.53 -4.26
C GLY A 249 -11.51 4.71 -3.49
N ILE A 250 -10.65 5.61 -2.97
CA ILE A 250 -11.09 6.87 -2.35
C ILE A 250 -11.93 7.68 -3.34
N ALA A 251 -11.45 7.83 -4.58
CA ALA A 251 -12.15 8.57 -5.62
C ALA A 251 -13.50 7.94 -5.97
N ARG A 252 -13.60 6.60 -6.02
CA ARG A 252 -14.88 5.91 -6.24
C ARG A 252 -15.87 6.18 -5.11
N GLY A 253 -15.43 6.01 -3.85
CA GLY A 253 -16.29 6.31 -2.69
C GLY A 253 -16.72 7.77 -2.64
N MET A 254 -15.89 8.71 -3.14
CA MET A 254 -16.23 10.13 -3.23
C MET A 254 -17.26 10.41 -4.34
N LEU A 255 -17.13 9.77 -5.52
CA LEU A 255 -18.09 9.87 -6.61
C LEU A 255 -19.46 9.31 -6.20
N ASP A 256 -19.50 8.15 -5.55
CA ASP A 256 -20.75 7.53 -5.09
C ASP A 256 -21.47 8.42 -4.07
N ALA A 257 -20.72 8.96 -3.12
CA ALA A 257 -21.25 9.91 -2.13
C ALA A 257 -21.76 11.19 -2.80
N PHE A 258 -21.03 11.71 -3.80
CA PHE A 258 -21.46 12.90 -4.52
C PHE A 258 -22.73 12.67 -5.35
N MET A 259 -22.83 11.54 -6.04
CA MET A 259 -24.06 11.21 -6.79
C MET A 259 -25.28 11.09 -5.87
N ALA A 260 -25.11 10.46 -4.68
CA ALA A 260 -26.17 10.40 -3.69
C ALA A 260 -26.58 11.80 -3.20
N LEU A 261 -25.59 12.66 -2.90
CA LEU A 261 -25.82 14.05 -2.49
C LEU A 261 -26.54 14.84 -3.59
N ALA A 262 -26.07 14.79 -4.82
CA ALA A 262 -26.62 15.56 -5.94
C ALA A 262 -28.08 15.24 -6.21
N ASN A 263 -28.48 14.00 -5.99
CA ASN A 263 -29.89 13.57 -6.11
C ASN A 263 -30.80 14.11 -4.99
N ALA A 264 -30.25 14.41 -3.82
CA ALA A 264 -31.03 14.83 -2.66
C ALA A 264 -30.94 16.35 -2.36
N LYS A 265 -29.91 17.05 -2.87
CA LYS A 265 -29.61 18.42 -2.48
C LYS A 265 -30.13 19.46 -3.45
N THR A 266 -30.85 20.45 -2.92
CA THR A 266 -31.08 21.73 -3.58
C THR A 266 -30.17 22.76 -2.90
N PRO A 267 -29.20 23.39 -3.63
CA PRO A 267 -28.31 24.40 -3.04
C PRO A 267 -29.10 25.62 -2.51
N THR A 268 -28.59 26.25 -1.46
CA THR A 268 -29.15 27.50 -0.92
C THR A 268 -29.18 28.56 -2.02
N ALA A 269 -30.24 29.34 -2.10
CA ALA A 269 -30.49 30.35 -3.13
C ALA A 269 -30.63 29.80 -4.58
N SER A 270 -30.88 28.50 -4.75
CA SER A 270 -31.19 27.87 -6.04
C SER A 270 -32.60 27.32 -6.02
N SER A 271 -33.31 27.45 -7.15
CA SER A 271 -34.58 26.78 -7.37
C SER A 271 -34.44 25.39 -8.00
N ARG A 272 -33.20 25.01 -8.38
CA ARG A 272 -32.90 23.72 -9.05
C ARG A 272 -32.14 22.80 -8.09
N ALA A 273 -32.50 21.53 -8.12
CA ALA A 273 -31.69 20.50 -7.46
C ALA A 273 -30.29 20.45 -8.10
N LEU A 274 -29.29 20.00 -7.34
CA LEU A 274 -27.90 19.93 -7.81
C LEU A 274 -27.79 19.02 -9.05
N ARG A 275 -28.53 17.93 -9.07
CA ARG A 275 -28.62 16.99 -10.20
C ARG A 275 -29.15 17.60 -11.50
N ASP A 276 -29.90 18.71 -11.43
CA ASP A 276 -30.52 19.33 -12.60
C ASP A 276 -29.61 20.45 -13.20
N SER A 277 -28.42 20.66 -12.63
CA SER A 277 -27.41 21.59 -13.15
C SER A 277 -26.67 20.98 -14.35
N PRO A 278 -26.77 21.57 -15.58
CA PRO A 278 -26.04 21.05 -16.75
C PRO A 278 -24.51 21.04 -16.55
N THR A 279 -23.97 22.01 -15.79
CA THR A 279 -22.55 22.06 -15.45
C THR A 279 -22.14 20.87 -14.58
N VAL A 280 -22.90 20.60 -13.53
CA VAL A 280 -22.65 19.47 -12.63
C VAL A 280 -22.78 18.12 -13.40
N GLN A 281 -23.79 18.00 -14.26
CA GLN A 281 -23.97 16.80 -15.09
C GLN A 281 -22.76 16.55 -16.00
N ARG A 282 -22.30 17.59 -16.72
CA ARG A 282 -21.10 17.51 -17.57
C ARG A 282 -19.85 17.14 -16.78
N ASP A 283 -19.59 17.83 -15.67
CA ASP A 283 -18.37 17.67 -14.90
C ASP A 283 -18.36 16.33 -14.14
N LEU A 284 -19.50 15.84 -13.70
CA LEU A 284 -19.65 14.48 -13.16
C LEU A 284 -19.33 13.42 -14.23
N ALA A 285 -19.82 13.59 -15.44
CA ALA A 285 -19.51 12.67 -16.53
C ALA A 285 -18.02 12.66 -16.87
N LEU A 286 -17.36 13.81 -16.87
CA LEU A 286 -15.91 13.91 -17.06
C LEU A 286 -15.14 13.27 -15.90
N ALA A 287 -15.55 13.46 -14.64
CA ALA A 287 -14.93 12.82 -13.48
C ALA A 287 -15.06 11.30 -13.52
N GLU A 288 -16.23 10.78 -13.87
CA GLU A 288 -16.47 9.35 -14.06
C GLU A 288 -15.59 8.78 -15.19
N ALA A 289 -15.49 9.47 -16.34
CA ALA A 289 -14.65 9.07 -17.47
C ALA A 289 -13.17 9.06 -17.07
N THR A 290 -12.70 10.06 -16.32
CA THR A 290 -11.33 10.17 -15.79
C THR A 290 -11.01 8.99 -14.86
N TRP A 291 -11.91 8.69 -13.92
CA TRP A 291 -11.75 7.54 -13.03
C TRP A 291 -11.69 6.21 -13.79
N ARG A 292 -12.61 6.00 -14.73
CA ARG A 292 -12.64 4.76 -15.55
C ARG A 292 -11.37 4.60 -16.39
N ALA A 293 -10.92 5.65 -17.05
CA ALA A 293 -9.72 5.62 -17.89
C ALA A 293 -8.46 5.33 -17.05
N ALA A 294 -8.28 6.01 -15.90
CA ALA A 294 -7.15 5.81 -15.03
C ALA A 294 -7.12 4.37 -14.45
N ARG A 295 -8.28 3.87 -14.01
CA ARG A 295 -8.40 2.49 -13.51
C ARG A 295 -8.13 1.45 -14.62
N ALA A 296 -8.73 1.61 -15.77
CA ALA A 296 -8.55 0.68 -16.89
C ALA A 296 -7.10 0.63 -17.36
N GLY A 297 -6.45 1.80 -17.53
CA GLY A 297 -5.05 1.90 -17.94
C GLY A 297 -4.11 1.23 -16.93
N LEU A 298 -4.30 1.46 -15.62
CA LEU A 298 -3.48 0.82 -14.59
C LEU A 298 -3.64 -0.70 -14.63
N ILE A 299 -4.88 -1.21 -14.69
CA ILE A 299 -5.15 -2.64 -14.70
C ILE A 299 -4.59 -3.31 -15.97
N SER A 300 -4.75 -2.68 -17.15
CA SER A 300 -4.22 -3.20 -18.42
C SER A 300 -2.70 -3.37 -18.37
N VAL A 301 -1.99 -2.34 -17.93
CA VAL A 301 -0.52 -2.37 -17.79
C VAL A 301 -0.07 -3.48 -16.85
N LEU A 302 -0.78 -3.69 -15.73
CA LEU A 302 -0.43 -4.75 -14.77
C LEU A 302 -0.74 -6.15 -15.32
N ASP A 303 -1.85 -6.33 -16.03
CA ASP A 303 -2.19 -7.60 -16.68
C ASP A 303 -1.19 -7.93 -17.83
N GLU A 304 -0.77 -6.93 -18.62
CA GLU A 304 0.28 -7.09 -19.64
C GLU A 304 1.62 -7.45 -19.01
N ALA A 305 2.05 -6.72 -17.97
CA ALA A 305 3.31 -7.00 -17.27
C ALA A 305 3.31 -8.41 -16.64
N TRP A 306 2.16 -8.85 -16.11
CA TRP A 306 2.01 -10.20 -15.59
C TRP A 306 2.16 -11.26 -16.67
N ASN A 307 1.52 -11.07 -17.83
CA ASN A 307 1.63 -11.99 -18.95
C ASN A 307 3.05 -12.10 -19.50
N ASP A 308 3.76 -10.95 -19.60
CA ASP A 308 5.17 -10.94 -20.02
C ASP A 308 6.05 -11.71 -19.00
N VAL A 309 5.83 -11.52 -17.70
CA VAL A 309 6.57 -12.26 -16.67
C VAL A 309 6.28 -13.77 -16.73
N ILE A 310 5.04 -14.19 -17.01
CA ILE A 310 4.71 -15.61 -17.21
C ILE A 310 5.47 -16.17 -18.42
N ALA A 311 5.57 -15.42 -19.51
CA ALA A 311 6.21 -15.86 -20.74
C ALA A 311 7.76 -15.85 -20.65
N GLU A 312 8.34 -14.83 -20.03
CA GLU A 312 9.78 -14.53 -20.09
C GLU A 312 10.52 -14.75 -18.76
N ASN A 313 9.78 -15.01 -17.67
CA ASN A 313 10.29 -15.14 -16.30
C ASN A 313 11.14 -13.93 -15.85
N THR A 314 10.86 -12.75 -16.39
CA THR A 314 11.51 -11.49 -16.02
C THR A 314 10.58 -10.30 -16.25
N LEU A 315 10.76 -9.23 -15.48
CA LEU A 315 10.06 -7.97 -15.67
C LEU A 315 10.99 -6.98 -16.39
N ALA A 316 10.78 -6.78 -17.69
CA ALA A 316 11.58 -5.90 -18.52
C ALA A 316 11.50 -4.42 -18.05
N LEU A 317 12.57 -3.65 -18.29
CA LEU A 317 12.63 -2.23 -17.92
C LEU A 317 11.45 -1.42 -18.49
N ALA A 318 11.08 -1.67 -19.75
CA ALA A 318 9.93 -1.01 -20.38
C ALA A 318 8.66 -1.20 -19.55
N ARG A 319 8.37 -2.43 -19.09
CA ARG A 319 7.20 -2.72 -18.25
C ARG A 319 7.28 -2.07 -16.86
N LYS A 320 8.48 -1.96 -16.28
CA LYS A 320 8.66 -1.20 -15.02
C LYS A 320 8.30 0.28 -15.22
N ILE A 321 8.71 0.87 -16.34
CA ILE A 321 8.37 2.23 -16.74
C ILE A 321 6.86 2.40 -16.93
N ASP A 322 6.20 1.48 -17.64
CA ASP A 322 4.75 1.50 -17.84
C ASP A 322 3.98 1.44 -16.51
N ILE A 323 4.39 0.55 -15.59
CA ILE A 323 3.80 0.46 -14.24
C ILE A 323 3.98 1.78 -13.49
N ARG A 324 5.15 2.40 -13.58
CA ARG A 324 5.43 3.68 -12.92
C ARG A 324 4.57 4.80 -13.49
N LEU A 325 4.47 4.89 -14.82
CA LEU A 325 3.63 5.86 -15.53
C LEU A 325 2.17 5.71 -15.10
N ALA A 326 1.61 4.53 -15.25
CA ALA A 326 0.20 4.26 -14.98
C ALA A 326 -0.16 4.50 -13.50
N SER A 327 0.71 4.08 -12.57
CA SER A 327 0.48 4.25 -11.14
C SER A 327 0.49 5.72 -10.72
N THR A 328 1.51 6.48 -11.14
CA THR A 328 1.60 7.90 -10.81
C THR A 328 0.45 8.68 -11.43
N PHE A 329 0.14 8.41 -12.71
CA PHE A 329 -0.99 9.02 -13.39
C PHE A 329 -2.32 8.74 -12.67
N ALA A 330 -2.57 7.48 -12.28
CA ALA A 330 -3.82 7.09 -11.61
C ALA A 330 -4.00 7.79 -10.26
N ILE A 331 -2.94 7.97 -9.47
CA ILE A 331 -3.00 8.72 -8.20
C ILE A 331 -3.48 10.16 -8.44
N HIS A 332 -2.90 10.84 -9.45
CA HIS A 332 -3.24 12.24 -9.73
C HIS A 332 -4.61 12.40 -10.38
N GLN A 333 -5.03 11.46 -11.25
CA GLN A 333 -6.40 11.48 -11.78
C GLN A 333 -7.45 11.23 -10.70
N ALA A 334 -7.19 10.32 -9.77
CA ALA A 334 -8.04 10.11 -8.60
C ALA A 334 -8.16 11.39 -7.74
N LYS A 335 -7.05 12.13 -7.56
CA LYS A 335 -7.06 13.42 -6.87
C LYS A 335 -7.97 14.45 -7.58
N THR A 336 -7.87 14.55 -8.90
CA THR A 336 -8.72 15.44 -9.70
C THR A 336 -10.21 15.13 -9.51
N VAL A 337 -10.56 13.85 -9.48
CA VAL A 337 -11.94 13.39 -9.23
C VAL A 337 -12.41 13.78 -7.82
N VAL A 338 -11.57 13.59 -6.81
CA VAL A 338 -11.89 13.95 -5.41
C VAL A 338 -12.09 15.45 -5.28
N ASP A 339 -11.24 16.28 -5.92
CA ASP A 339 -11.35 17.74 -5.89
C ASP A 339 -12.64 18.24 -6.53
N PHE A 340 -13.06 17.63 -7.64
CA PHE A 340 -14.35 17.90 -8.25
C PHE A 340 -15.50 17.63 -7.26
N CYS A 341 -15.56 16.43 -6.69
CA CYS A 341 -16.63 16.07 -5.77
C CYS A 341 -16.66 16.97 -4.52
N TRP A 342 -15.49 17.30 -3.98
CA TRP A 342 -15.35 18.20 -2.84
C TRP A 342 -15.90 19.58 -3.14
N ARG A 343 -15.50 20.17 -4.26
CA ARG A 343 -15.93 21.52 -4.68
C ARG A 343 -17.44 21.57 -4.91
N GLU A 344 -17.99 20.61 -5.63
CA GLU A 344 -19.42 20.61 -5.99
C GLU A 344 -20.34 20.22 -4.82
N ALA A 345 -19.83 19.46 -3.84
CA ALA A 345 -20.57 19.19 -2.60
C ALA A 345 -20.75 20.46 -1.75
N GLY A 346 -19.90 21.50 -1.94
CA GLY A 346 -19.97 22.78 -1.26
C GLY A 346 -19.88 22.63 0.26
N ALA A 347 -20.57 23.50 1.02
CA ALA A 347 -20.53 23.48 2.47
C ALA A 347 -20.91 22.12 3.12
N THR A 348 -21.64 21.26 2.43
CA THR A 348 -21.96 19.92 2.92
C THR A 348 -20.68 19.09 3.13
N ALA A 349 -19.63 19.33 2.32
CA ALA A 349 -18.41 18.56 2.37
C ALA A 349 -17.59 18.77 3.66
N ILE A 350 -17.70 19.92 4.32
CA ILE A 350 -16.85 20.27 5.47
C ILE A 350 -17.28 19.61 6.79
N PHE A 351 -18.49 19.04 6.84
CA PHE A 351 -19.02 18.43 8.07
C PHE A 351 -18.49 17.00 8.24
N ALA A 352 -17.91 16.68 9.40
CA ALA A 352 -17.36 15.37 9.73
C ALA A 352 -18.41 14.23 9.69
N ALA A 353 -19.69 14.56 9.84
CA ALA A 353 -20.79 13.58 9.71
C ALA A 353 -21.00 13.10 8.27
N ASN A 354 -20.45 13.80 7.29
CA ASN A 354 -20.55 13.45 5.87
C ASN A 354 -19.29 12.73 5.39
N PRO A 355 -19.38 11.90 4.35
CA PRO A 355 -18.27 11.08 3.91
C PRO A 355 -17.18 11.83 3.12
N PHE A 356 -17.34 13.16 2.92
CA PHE A 356 -16.47 13.94 2.02
C PHE A 356 -15.16 14.37 2.67
N GLU A 357 -15.21 14.96 3.88
CA GLU A 357 -14.06 15.63 4.48
C GLU A 357 -12.93 14.63 4.80
N ARG A 358 -13.26 13.45 5.33
CA ARG A 358 -12.28 12.40 5.60
C ARG A 358 -11.63 11.92 4.31
N ARG A 359 -12.41 11.58 3.28
CA ARG A 359 -11.89 11.13 1.97
C ARG A 359 -11.03 12.19 1.30
N PHE A 360 -11.39 13.46 1.44
CA PHE A 360 -10.56 14.57 0.93
C PHE A 360 -9.21 14.64 1.65
N ARG A 361 -9.18 14.52 2.98
CA ARG A 361 -7.94 14.51 3.77
C ARG A 361 -7.09 13.28 3.46
N ASP A 362 -7.70 12.12 3.36
CA ASP A 362 -7.03 10.87 3.02
C ASP A 362 -6.37 10.97 1.63
N MET A 363 -7.10 11.45 0.61
CA MET A 363 -6.55 11.63 -0.73
C MET A 363 -5.37 12.60 -0.75
N ASN A 364 -5.45 13.73 -0.01
CA ASN A 364 -4.32 14.64 0.09
C ASN A 364 -3.10 13.97 0.74
N SER A 365 -3.31 13.11 1.73
CA SER A 365 -2.23 12.32 2.35
C SER A 365 -1.63 11.29 1.39
N VAL A 366 -2.45 10.61 0.58
CA VAL A 366 -1.98 9.68 -0.46
C VAL A 366 -1.04 10.37 -1.44
N THR A 367 -1.35 11.58 -1.89
CA THR A 367 -0.51 12.31 -2.85
C THR A 367 0.86 12.74 -2.30
N GLN A 368 1.03 12.78 -0.98
CA GLN A 368 2.31 13.15 -0.34
C GLN A 368 3.26 11.96 -0.15
N GLN A 369 2.78 10.74 -0.34
CA GLN A 369 3.60 9.54 -0.25
C GLN A 369 4.56 9.46 -1.43
N VAL A 370 5.75 8.86 -1.24
CA VAL A 370 6.83 8.83 -2.23
C VAL A 370 6.39 8.29 -3.61
N GLN A 371 5.47 7.32 -3.66
CA GLN A 371 4.98 6.74 -4.92
C GLN A 371 4.10 7.70 -5.73
N GLY A 372 3.52 8.73 -5.09
CA GLY A 372 2.72 9.78 -5.73
C GLY A 372 3.52 10.97 -6.25
N ARG A 373 4.84 11.00 -6.11
CA ARG A 373 5.65 12.16 -6.53
C ARG A 373 5.64 12.33 -8.06
N MET A 374 5.42 13.57 -8.51
CA MET A 374 5.45 13.92 -9.94
C MET A 374 6.82 13.69 -10.60
N THR A 375 7.91 13.71 -9.81
CA THR A 375 9.26 13.41 -10.30
C THR A 375 9.40 12.01 -10.91
N HIS A 376 8.49 11.08 -10.61
CA HIS A 376 8.45 9.79 -11.29
C HIS A 376 8.12 9.93 -12.78
N LEU A 377 7.28 10.92 -13.15
CA LEU A 377 6.99 11.20 -14.56
C LEU A 377 8.18 11.82 -15.29
N GLU A 378 9.08 12.52 -14.57
CA GLU A 378 10.35 13.00 -15.14
C GLU A 378 11.25 11.82 -15.53
N ALA A 379 11.37 10.80 -14.64
CA ALA A 379 12.12 9.58 -14.95
C ALA A 379 11.52 8.82 -16.15
N VAL A 380 10.18 8.70 -16.20
CA VAL A 380 9.46 8.10 -17.33
C VAL A 380 9.73 8.88 -18.62
N GLY A 381 9.57 10.20 -18.60
CA GLY A 381 9.83 11.08 -19.76
C GLY A 381 11.28 11.00 -20.23
N ASN A 382 12.24 10.94 -19.30
CA ASN A 382 13.65 10.75 -19.62
C ASN A 382 13.89 9.43 -20.39
N TYR A 383 13.28 8.32 -19.91
CA TYR A 383 13.34 7.03 -20.61
C TYR A 383 12.72 7.10 -22.01
N MET A 384 11.55 7.72 -22.16
CA MET A 384 10.85 7.88 -23.47
C MET A 384 11.69 8.68 -24.47
N LEU A 385 12.56 9.56 -23.98
CA LEU A 385 13.50 10.35 -24.81
C LEU A 385 14.86 9.64 -25.00
N GLY A 386 14.99 8.35 -24.62
CA GLY A 386 16.20 7.55 -24.78
C GLY A 386 17.24 7.74 -23.69
N GLY A 387 16.91 8.42 -22.60
CA GLY A 387 17.80 8.61 -21.45
C GLY A 387 17.74 7.46 -20.45
N ASN A 388 18.56 7.54 -19.39
CA ASN A 388 18.57 6.59 -18.28
C ASN A 388 17.61 7.07 -17.16
N PRO A 389 16.54 6.31 -16.83
CA PRO A 389 15.56 6.73 -15.84
C PRO A 389 16.08 6.59 -14.39
N GLY A 390 17.26 6.01 -14.15
CA GLY A 390 17.69 5.54 -12.85
C GLY A 390 16.94 4.26 -12.43
N THR A 391 17.32 3.68 -11.29
CA THR A 391 16.77 2.37 -10.86
C THR A 391 15.97 2.43 -9.57
N ARG A 392 16.14 3.45 -8.73
CA ARG A 392 15.67 3.45 -7.34
C ARG A 392 14.15 3.30 -7.19
N PHE A 393 13.37 3.79 -8.15
CA PHE A 393 11.89 3.76 -8.10
C PHE A 393 11.27 3.26 -9.43
N ILE A 394 12.08 2.64 -10.26
CA ILE A 394 11.69 2.05 -11.55
C ILE A 394 11.76 0.53 -11.44
#